data_2eefee4ae680705ce18e785f2b447b50
#
_entry.id   2eefee4ae680705ce18e785f2b447b50
#
_cell.length_a   1.000
_cell.length_b   1.000
_cell.length_c   1.000
_cell.angle_alpha   90.00
_cell.angle_beta   90.00
_cell.angle_gamma   90.00
#
_symmetry.space_group_name_H-M   'P 1'
#
loop_
_entity.id
_entity.type
_entity.pdbx_description
1 polymer ?
#
loop_
_entity_poly.entity_id
_entity_poly.type
_entity_poly.pdbx_seq_one_letter_code
_entity_poly.pdbx_strand_id
1 'polypeptide(L)'
;MNFTDDMLHGNIDGGHTYKIVCDHRNAGLDQYVQFEVMTGVEDIIEKLAEARNTSVQVDEKSMAELQQKFDPIKEGLEGMPFFTRIAFKQNQQAFDDVTNKRLKMIDAREVVSIINMFNIDKFDAMNHPIKAYSSKAKMLELYLNNPDSYQ
;
A
#
# COMPACT_ATOMS: atom_id res chain seq x y z
N MET A 1 -14.12 8.77 -31.57
CA MET A 1 -15.09 8.39 -30.54
C MET A 1 -15.47 9.64 -29.78
N ASN A 2 -16.73 9.93 -29.63
CA ASN A 2 -17.21 11.13 -28.93
C ASN A 2 -17.95 10.71 -27.67
N PHE A 3 -17.49 11.20 -26.54
CA PHE A 3 -18.21 11.09 -25.28
C PHE A 3 -19.18 12.28 -25.20
N THR A 4 -20.44 12.01 -25.18
CA THR A 4 -21.49 13.04 -25.31
C THR A 4 -22.41 13.13 -24.10
N ASP A 5 -22.27 12.21 -23.16
CA ASP A 5 -23.09 12.17 -21.96
C ASP A 5 -22.19 12.01 -20.74
N ASP A 6 -22.03 13.06 -19.95
CA ASP A 6 -21.15 13.10 -18.78
C ASP A 6 -21.65 12.22 -17.62
N MET A 7 -22.91 11.78 -17.65
CA MET A 7 -23.49 10.89 -16.65
C MET A 7 -23.25 9.41 -16.96
N LEU A 8 -23.12 9.08 -18.25
CA LEU A 8 -23.01 7.69 -18.72
C LEU A 8 -21.64 7.35 -19.30
N HIS A 9 -20.87 8.38 -19.69
CA HIS A 9 -19.56 8.19 -20.32
C HIS A 9 -18.46 8.69 -19.40
N GLY A 10 -17.44 7.89 -19.19
CA GLY A 10 -16.33 8.31 -18.34
C GLY A 10 -15.18 7.32 -18.28
N ASN A 11 -14.19 7.68 -17.51
CA ASN A 11 -13.05 6.84 -17.20
C ASN A 11 -13.35 6.00 -15.96
N ILE A 12 -13.48 4.68 -16.14
CA ILE A 12 -13.80 3.74 -15.05
C ILE A 12 -12.56 3.41 -14.23
N ASP A 13 -11.38 3.36 -14.86
CA ASP A 13 -10.10 3.03 -14.22
C ASP A 13 -8.94 3.71 -14.97
N GLY A 14 -7.80 3.87 -14.29
CA GLY A 14 -6.60 4.47 -14.88
C GLY A 14 -6.56 6.00 -14.89
N GLY A 15 -7.30 6.67 -14.01
CA GLY A 15 -7.37 8.13 -13.91
C GLY A 15 -6.00 8.78 -13.68
N HIS A 16 -5.09 8.17 -12.94
CA HIS A 16 -3.72 8.65 -12.75
C HIS A 16 -2.91 8.59 -14.07
N THR A 17 -3.00 7.50 -14.82
CA THR A 17 -2.35 7.34 -16.11
C THR A 17 -2.89 8.37 -17.09
N TYR A 18 -4.21 8.56 -17.14
CA TYR A 18 -4.86 9.57 -17.97
C TYR A 18 -4.34 10.99 -17.67
N LYS A 19 -4.24 11.35 -16.40
CA LYS A 19 -3.69 12.64 -15.97
C LYS A 19 -2.25 12.83 -16.44
N ILE A 20 -1.38 11.83 -16.23
CA ILE A 20 0.03 11.88 -16.67
C ILE A 20 0.11 12.06 -18.18
N VAL A 21 -0.70 11.34 -18.97
CA VAL A 21 -0.76 11.48 -20.43
C VAL A 21 -1.17 12.90 -20.81
N CYS A 22 -2.19 13.47 -20.16
CA CYS A 22 -2.64 14.84 -20.41
C CYS A 22 -1.55 15.88 -20.07
N ASP A 23 -0.89 15.72 -18.94
CA ASP A 23 0.15 16.65 -18.47
C ASP A 23 1.39 16.64 -19.37
N HIS A 24 1.71 15.51 -20.01
CA HIS A 24 2.90 15.31 -20.83
C HIS A 24 2.61 15.19 -22.33
N ARG A 25 1.39 15.45 -22.79
CA ARG A 25 0.96 15.28 -24.19
C ARG A 25 1.82 16.02 -25.23
N ASN A 26 2.51 17.08 -24.82
CA ASN A 26 3.36 17.89 -25.69
C ASN A 26 4.87 17.62 -25.50
N ALA A 27 5.23 16.65 -24.70
CA ALA A 27 6.64 16.37 -24.35
C ALA A 27 7.42 15.60 -25.44
N GLY A 28 6.77 15.23 -26.56
CA GLY A 28 7.39 14.49 -27.66
C GLY A 28 7.89 13.10 -27.26
N LEU A 29 7.30 12.51 -26.23
CA LEU A 29 7.65 11.18 -25.74
C LEU A 29 7.10 10.11 -26.68
N ASP A 30 7.94 9.13 -27.04
CA ASP A 30 7.53 7.93 -27.77
C ASP A 30 7.08 6.84 -26.77
N GLN A 31 5.91 7.08 -26.18
CA GLN A 31 5.30 6.19 -25.18
C GLN A 31 3.90 5.79 -25.64
N TYR A 32 3.54 4.55 -25.33
CA TYR A 32 2.25 3.98 -25.68
C TYR A 32 1.46 3.65 -24.43
N VAL A 33 0.14 3.87 -24.48
CA VAL A 33 -0.80 3.42 -23.45
C VAL A 33 -1.86 2.54 -24.10
N GLN A 34 -2.25 1.49 -23.41
CA GLN A 34 -3.34 0.64 -23.86
C GLN A 34 -4.67 1.20 -23.35
N PHE A 35 -5.62 1.35 -24.27
CA PHE A 35 -7.00 1.70 -23.94
C PHE A 35 -7.91 0.50 -24.15
N GLU A 36 -8.75 0.24 -23.17
CA GLU A 36 -9.88 -0.66 -23.30
C GLU A 36 -11.17 0.18 -23.30
N VAL A 37 -11.97 0.02 -24.32
CA VAL A 37 -13.25 0.73 -24.46
C VAL A 37 -14.38 -0.29 -24.34
N MET A 38 -15.27 -0.07 -23.39
CA MET A 38 -16.45 -0.88 -23.19
C MET A 38 -17.70 -0.09 -23.57
N THR A 39 -18.61 -0.72 -24.29
CA THR A 39 -19.90 -0.16 -24.71
C THR A 39 -21.01 -1.11 -24.31
N GLY A 40 -22.22 -0.61 -24.05
CA GLY A 40 -23.35 -1.41 -23.62
C GLY A 40 -23.24 -1.91 -22.19
N VAL A 41 -22.54 -1.15 -21.33
CA VAL A 41 -22.30 -1.46 -19.92
C VAL A 41 -23.00 -0.48 -18.98
N GLU A 42 -23.86 0.35 -19.49
CA GLU A 42 -24.52 1.47 -18.80
C GLU A 42 -25.24 0.99 -17.53
N ASP A 43 -25.91 -0.15 -17.59
CA ASP A 43 -26.66 -0.72 -16.45
C ASP A 43 -25.76 -1.36 -15.36
N ILE A 44 -24.48 -1.59 -15.64
CA ILE A 44 -23.55 -2.26 -14.75
C ILE A 44 -22.29 -1.46 -14.44
N ILE A 45 -22.25 -0.18 -14.84
CA ILE A 45 -21.05 0.65 -14.78
C ILE A 45 -20.50 0.78 -13.34
N GLU A 46 -21.38 0.93 -12.35
CA GLU A 46 -21.00 1.02 -10.94
C GLU A 46 -20.36 -0.28 -10.45
N LYS A 47 -20.98 -1.43 -10.76
CA LYS A 47 -20.43 -2.75 -10.40
C LYS A 47 -19.12 -3.05 -11.10
N LEU A 48 -18.98 -2.59 -12.34
CA LEU A 48 -17.77 -2.75 -13.13
C LEU A 48 -16.63 -1.88 -12.57
N ALA A 49 -16.93 -0.63 -12.21
CA ALA A 49 -15.98 0.27 -11.56
C ALA A 49 -15.55 -0.29 -10.20
N GLU A 50 -16.47 -0.77 -9.39
CA GLU A 50 -16.19 -1.42 -8.12
C GLU A 50 -15.31 -2.67 -8.31
N ALA A 51 -15.66 -3.56 -9.23
CA ALA A 51 -14.89 -4.78 -9.50
C ALA A 51 -13.46 -4.47 -9.98
N ARG A 52 -13.27 -3.47 -10.83
CA ARG A 52 -11.95 -3.06 -11.31
C ARG A 52 -11.12 -2.36 -10.24
N ASN A 53 -11.72 -1.49 -9.45
CA ASN A 53 -11.06 -0.81 -8.34
C ASN A 53 -10.78 -1.74 -7.15
N THR A 54 -11.64 -2.76 -6.93
CA THR A 54 -11.44 -3.77 -5.88
C THR A 54 -10.41 -4.83 -6.29
N SER A 55 -10.12 -5.00 -7.58
CA SER A 55 -9.06 -5.92 -8.05
C SER A 55 -7.65 -5.42 -7.71
N VAL A 56 -7.48 -4.14 -7.46
CA VAL A 56 -6.36 -3.62 -6.68
C VAL A 56 -6.69 -3.84 -5.21
N GLN A 57 -6.44 -5.04 -4.72
CA GLN A 57 -6.48 -5.32 -3.28
C GLN A 57 -5.57 -4.28 -2.62
N VAL A 58 -6.17 -3.24 -2.05
CA VAL A 58 -5.42 -2.24 -1.31
C VAL A 58 -4.75 -3.00 -0.19
N ASP A 59 -3.43 -3.11 -0.26
CA ASP A 59 -2.64 -3.81 0.75
C ASP A 59 -3.00 -3.24 2.13
N GLU A 60 -3.44 -4.10 3.04
CA GLU A 60 -3.88 -3.74 4.40
C GLU A 60 -2.87 -2.81 5.10
N LYS A 61 -1.59 -3.05 4.86
CA LYS A 61 -0.49 -2.23 5.35
C LYS A 61 -0.57 -0.79 4.81
N SER A 62 -0.85 -0.62 3.51
CA SER A 62 -0.97 0.70 2.88
C SER A 62 -2.19 1.47 3.39
N MET A 63 -3.28 0.77 3.68
CA MET A 63 -4.45 1.37 4.32
C MET A 63 -4.17 1.78 5.77
N ALA A 64 -3.47 0.94 6.52
CA ALA A 64 -3.07 1.24 7.89
C ALA A 64 -2.16 2.47 7.96
N GLU A 65 -1.25 2.63 6.99
CA GLU A 65 -0.41 3.81 6.87
C GLU A 65 -1.23 5.07 6.56
N LEU A 66 -2.19 4.98 5.65
CA LEU A 66 -3.08 6.10 5.33
C LEU A 66 -3.92 6.53 6.54
N GLN A 67 -4.30 5.58 7.40
CA GLN A 67 -5.03 5.81 8.64
C GLN A 67 -4.13 6.20 9.82
N GLN A 68 -2.83 6.42 9.58
CA GLN A 68 -1.85 6.82 10.61
C GLN A 68 -1.67 5.77 11.74
N LYS A 69 -2.09 4.54 11.53
CA LYS A 69 -2.00 3.47 12.54
C LYS A 69 -0.57 3.05 12.87
N PHE A 70 0.41 3.39 12.01
CA PHE A 70 1.82 3.09 12.28
C PHE A 70 2.56 4.20 13.03
N ASP A 71 1.90 5.31 13.37
CA ASP A 71 2.55 6.43 14.03
C ASP A 71 3.22 6.04 15.36
N PRO A 72 2.62 5.19 16.24
CA PRO A 72 3.30 4.73 17.45
C PRO A 72 4.63 4.00 17.17
N ILE A 73 4.65 3.14 16.15
CA ILE A 73 5.87 2.43 15.75
C ILE A 73 6.89 3.40 15.14
N LYS A 74 6.44 4.36 14.34
CA LYS A 74 7.33 5.36 13.73
C LYS A 74 7.99 6.22 14.78
N GLU A 75 7.24 6.71 15.75
CA GLU A 75 7.75 7.52 16.87
C GLU A 75 8.80 6.74 17.68
N GLY A 76 8.52 5.47 17.98
CA GLY A 76 9.45 4.60 18.72
C GLY A 76 10.72 4.23 17.95
N LEU A 77 10.68 4.26 16.62
CA LEU A 77 11.80 3.88 15.76
C LEU A 77 12.50 5.08 15.10
N GLU A 78 11.99 6.29 15.30
CA GLU A 78 12.59 7.51 14.77
C GLU A 78 14.05 7.64 15.24
N GLY A 79 14.94 8.00 14.31
CA GLY A 79 16.38 8.08 14.59
C GLY A 79 17.15 6.77 14.50
N MET A 80 16.49 5.63 14.34
CA MET A 80 17.19 4.37 14.11
C MET A 80 17.80 4.31 12.70
N PRO A 81 19.03 3.80 12.54
CA PRO A 81 19.75 3.81 11.24
C PRO A 81 19.01 3.08 10.10
N PHE A 82 18.09 2.20 10.42
CA PHE A 82 17.31 1.44 9.45
C PHE A 82 15.92 2.02 9.19
N PHE A 83 15.51 3.08 9.88
CA PHE A 83 14.15 3.63 9.82
C PHE A 83 13.71 3.98 8.39
N THR A 84 14.57 4.67 7.63
CA THR A 84 14.30 5.06 6.25
C THR A 84 14.09 3.87 5.30
N ARG A 85 14.49 2.67 5.72
CA ARG A 85 14.35 1.43 4.96
C ARG A 85 13.06 0.67 5.28
N ILE A 86 12.25 1.12 6.25
CA ILE A 86 10.98 0.47 6.58
C ILE A 86 9.92 0.89 5.55
N ALA A 87 9.33 -0.10 4.89
CA ALA A 87 8.27 0.11 3.91
C ALA A 87 6.89 -0.02 4.56
N PHE A 88 6.27 1.10 4.88
CA PHE A 88 4.91 1.18 5.41
C PHE A 88 3.84 1.12 4.32
N LYS A 89 4.21 1.34 3.05
CA LYS A 89 3.33 1.27 1.88
C LYS A 89 3.80 0.20 0.91
N GLN A 90 2.88 -0.29 0.10
CA GLN A 90 3.21 -1.16 -1.01
C GLN A 90 4.13 -0.41 -2.00
N ASN A 91 5.12 -1.12 -2.55
CA ASN A 91 6.07 -0.57 -3.54
C ASN A 91 6.91 0.64 -3.07
N GLN A 92 6.93 0.93 -1.77
CA GLN A 92 7.80 1.97 -1.22
C GLN A 92 9.27 1.61 -1.46
N GLN A 93 10.06 2.61 -1.86
CA GLN A 93 11.48 2.46 -2.17
C GLN A 93 12.27 3.54 -1.42
N ALA A 94 13.52 3.24 -1.11
CA ALA A 94 14.49 4.21 -0.62
C ALA A 94 15.82 4.01 -1.35
N PHE A 95 16.57 5.09 -1.44
CA PHE A 95 17.87 5.13 -2.11
C PHE A 95 18.93 5.65 -1.14
N ASP A 96 20.13 5.18 -1.29
CA ASP A 96 21.30 5.69 -0.55
C ASP A 96 21.65 7.09 -1.04
N ASP A 97 21.76 8.04 -0.11
CA ASP A 97 21.95 9.46 -0.43
C ASP A 97 23.29 9.76 -1.12
N VAL A 98 24.29 8.90 -0.93
CA VAL A 98 25.64 9.09 -1.48
C VAL A 98 25.81 8.36 -2.80
N THR A 99 25.38 7.10 -2.85
CA THR A 99 25.63 6.24 -4.01
C THR A 99 24.46 6.19 -4.98
N ASN A 100 23.31 6.76 -4.60
CA ASN A 100 22.03 6.67 -5.33
C ASN A 100 21.61 5.23 -5.69
N LYS A 101 22.10 4.26 -4.93
CA LYS A 101 21.71 2.87 -5.10
C LYS A 101 20.44 2.57 -4.32
N ARG A 102 19.56 1.77 -4.92
CA ARG A 102 18.34 1.30 -4.26
C ARG A 102 18.70 0.49 -3.02
N LEU A 103 18.12 0.88 -1.88
CA LEU A 103 18.27 0.17 -0.62
C LEU A 103 17.34 -1.05 -0.56
N LYS A 104 17.78 -2.09 0.17
CA LYS A 104 16.93 -3.21 0.49
C LYS A 104 15.92 -2.78 1.56
N MET A 105 14.64 -2.77 1.21
CA MET A 105 13.56 -2.40 2.10
C MET A 105 13.24 -3.50 3.12
N ILE A 106 12.76 -3.08 4.27
CA ILE A 106 12.24 -3.92 5.36
C ILE A 106 10.72 -3.73 5.34
N ASP A 107 9.95 -4.79 5.18
CA ASP A 107 8.48 -4.68 5.24
C ASP A 107 8.02 -4.35 6.67
N ALA A 108 7.11 -3.38 6.81
CA ALA A 108 6.57 -2.99 8.13
C ALA A 108 5.94 -4.18 8.88
N ARG A 109 5.38 -5.18 8.17
CA ARG A 109 4.87 -6.41 8.77
C ARG A 109 5.97 -7.23 9.46
N GLU A 110 7.20 -7.16 8.97
CA GLU A 110 8.34 -7.80 9.62
C GLU A 110 8.69 -7.11 10.93
N VAL A 111 8.71 -5.78 10.93
CA VAL A 111 8.93 -4.96 12.12
C VAL A 111 7.85 -5.25 13.17
N VAL A 112 6.58 -5.20 12.78
CA VAL A 112 5.44 -5.54 13.66
C VAL A 112 5.56 -6.95 14.22
N SER A 113 5.99 -7.92 13.42
CA SER A 113 6.19 -9.30 13.88
C SER A 113 7.27 -9.40 14.96
N ILE A 114 8.38 -8.67 14.78
CA ILE A 114 9.47 -8.64 15.77
C ILE A 114 8.99 -7.98 17.07
N ILE A 115 8.29 -6.86 16.99
CA ILE A 115 7.73 -6.18 18.17
C ILE A 115 6.78 -7.13 18.92
N ASN A 116 5.92 -7.84 18.20
CA ASN A 116 4.99 -8.80 18.80
C ASN A 116 5.70 -9.98 19.52
N MET A 117 6.95 -10.33 19.15
CA MET A 117 7.69 -11.36 19.87
C MET A 117 7.94 -11.00 21.34
N PHE A 118 7.91 -9.72 21.68
CA PHE A 118 8.06 -9.21 23.05
C PHE A 118 6.73 -9.02 23.79
N ASN A 119 5.61 -9.36 23.15
CA ASN A 119 4.28 -9.28 23.76
C ASN A 119 4.07 -10.47 24.70
N ILE A 120 4.34 -10.25 26.00
CA ILE A 120 4.28 -11.27 27.05
C ILE A 120 2.85 -11.78 27.33
N ASP A 121 1.83 -11.02 26.95
CA ASP A 121 0.43 -11.44 27.11
C ASP A 121 0.01 -12.47 26.05
N LYS A 122 0.73 -12.54 24.95
CA LYS A 122 0.45 -13.44 23.81
C LYS A 122 1.45 -14.58 23.71
N PHE A 123 2.68 -14.34 24.11
CA PHE A 123 3.79 -15.28 23.94
C PHE A 123 4.48 -15.57 25.28
N ASP A 124 4.61 -16.85 25.58
CA ASP A 124 5.17 -17.37 26.80
C ASP A 124 5.96 -18.69 26.52
N ALA A 125 6.27 -19.45 27.56
CA ALA A 125 6.95 -20.72 27.43
C ALA A 125 6.14 -21.80 26.68
N MET A 126 4.80 -21.71 26.72
CA MET A 126 3.89 -22.65 26.02
C MET A 126 3.56 -22.18 24.61
N ASN A 127 3.57 -20.88 24.38
CA ASN A 127 3.32 -20.24 23.09
C ASN A 127 4.55 -19.44 22.66
N HIS A 128 5.56 -20.13 22.18
CA HIS A 128 6.89 -19.55 21.93
C HIS A 128 6.85 -18.34 20.98
N PRO A 129 7.56 -17.25 21.29
CA PRO A 129 7.57 -15.98 20.53
C PRO A 129 7.92 -16.12 19.04
N ILE A 130 8.67 -17.16 18.65
CA ILE A 130 8.99 -17.41 17.22
C ILE A 130 7.76 -17.55 16.33
N LYS A 131 6.60 -17.90 16.91
CA LYS A 131 5.33 -17.98 16.18
C LYS A 131 4.88 -16.63 15.63
N ALA A 132 5.24 -15.52 16.28
CA ALA A 132 4.99 -14.19 15.77
C ALA A 132 5.67 -13.95 14.42
N TYR A 133 6.90 -14.45 14.25
CA TYR A 133 7.65 -14.31 13.01
C TYR A 133 7.12 -15.20 11.87
N SER A 134 6.51 -16.32 12.18
CA SER A 134 5.98 -17.27 11.18
C SER A 134 4.69 -16.79 10.51
N SER A 135 3.99 -15.82 11.08
CA SER A 135 2.68 -15.35 10.57
C SER A 135 2.57 -13.82 10.60
N LYS A 136 3.36 -13.16 9.73
CA LYS A 136 3.45 -11.69 9.65
C LYS A 136 2.10 -10.99 9.40
N ALA A 137 1.20 -11.61 8.62
CA ALA A 137 -0.14 -11.08 8.37
C ALA A 137 -0.98 -11.05 9.65
N LYS A 138 -1.01 -12.15 10.42
CA LYS A 138 -1.72 -12.20 11.70
C LYS A 138 -1.14 -11.23 12.74
N MET A 139 0.17 -11.00 12.71
CA MET A 139 0.80 -10.03 13.60
C MET A 139 0.43 -8.60 13.24
N LEU A 140 0.32 -8.31 11.95
CA LEU A 140 -0.21 -7.02 11.49
C LEU A 140 -1.66 -6.83 11.95
N GLU A 141 -2.53 -7.80 11.72
CA GLU A 141 -3.92 -7.77 12.20
C GLU A 141 -4.01 -7.54 13.72
N LEU A 142 -3.20 -8.27 14.50
CA LEU A 142 -3.14 -8.12 15.96
C LEU A 142 -2.75 -6.68 16.36
N TYR A 143 -1.74 -6.13 15.70
CA TYR A 143 -1.31 -4.76 15.91
C TYR A 143 -2.40 -3.74 15.55
N LEU A 144 -3.04 -3.89 14.38
CA LEU A 144 -4.03 -2.95 13.87
C LEU A 144 -5.32 -2.92 14.72
N ASN A 145 -5.59 -3.98 15.47
CA ASN A 145 -6.72 -4.04 16.40
C ASN A 145 -6.49 -3.18 17.66
N ASN A 146 -5.24 -2.93 18.05
CA ASN A 146 -4.90 -2.09 19.20
C ASN A 146 -3.49 -1.48 19.06
N PRO A 147 -3.29 -0.52 18.14
CA PRO A 147 -1.97 0.06 17.88
C PRO A 147 -1.41 0.83 19.09
N ASP A 148 -2.27 1.45 19.91
CA ASP A 148 -1.86 2.25 21.06
C ASP A 148 -1.22 1.41 22.19
N SER A 149 -1.41 0.10 22.18
CA SER A 149 -0.77 -0.79 23.16
C SER A 149 0.72 -1.06 22.88
N TYR A 150 1.26 -0.49 21.81
CA TYR A 150 2.64 -0.67 21.34
C TYR A 150 3.50 0.59 21.51
N GLN A 151 3.04 1.52 22.35
CA GLN A 151 3.79 2.74 22.70
C GLN A 151 4.88 2.46 23.73
#